data_850980b56a7cbdccfa36abe5ea84c8de
#
_entry.id   850980b56a7cbdccfa36abe5ea84c8de
#
_cell.length_a   1.000
_cell.length_b   1.000
_cell.length_c   1.000
_cell.angle_alpha   90.00
_cell.angle_beta   90.00
_cell.angle_gamma   90.00
#
_symmetry.space_group_name_H-M   'P 1'
#
loop_
_entity.id
_entity.type
_entity.pdbx_description
1 polymer ?
#
loop_
_entity_poly.entity_id
_entity_poly.type
_entity_poly.pdbx_seq_one_letter_code
_entity_poly.pdbx_strand_id
1 'polypeptide(L)'
;MIVKEELLVALGEALTNEVVARLRRLAHIPEQQLDALSRAALSENWGNDNYVLEKYLAVHVAWSIEQDRYTTSSNQVFVTAGHLQTRYGTPLYIVFERNENVGRQPLYCVHVGSDISAPQLPTPPEIPSAPEIARGVEVVMLHDHILRDNTNRVPFLGQTPPVSQMCAVSGAIQWSLNRGLQLPYWYYGRMNYLVPLYMQSRENITQAPDLIAPIQVNQDALIVRTVLLPHMPYANARVAVRRHDQLPHWMLDAWNTTASGVTAGQIEDPELPTSSLTRG
;
A
#
# COMPACT_ATOMS: atom_id res chain seq x y z
N MET A 1 -21.02 -18.89 16.55
CA MET A 1 -19.75 -18.13 16.80
C MET A 1 -18.97 -18.09 15.50
N ILE A 2 -18.43 -16.96 15.11
CA ILE A 2 -17.58 -16.81 13.93
C ILE A 2 -16.18 -17.31 14.30
N VAL A 3 -15.62 -18.22 13.49
CA VAL A 3 -14.30 -18.80 13.73
C VAL A 3 -13.25 -18.26 12.75
N LYS A 4 -11.99 -18.24 13.16
CA LYS A 4 -10.87 -17.67 12.39
C LYS A 4 -10.73 -18.31 11.01
N GLU A 5 -10.86 -19.62 10.94
CA GLU A 5 -10.72 -20.40 9.71
C GLU A 5 -11.72 -19.94 8.63
N GLU A 6 -12.98 -19.66 9.03
CA GLU A 6 -14.00 -19.12 8.10
C GLU A 6 -13.57 -17.75 7.55
N LEU A 7 -13.02 -16.86 8.40
CA LEU A 7 -12.56 -15.54 7.99
C LEU A 7 -11.36 -15.63 7.04
N LEU A 8 -10.38 -16.49 7.34
CA LEU A 8 -9.21 -16.69 6.50
C LEU A 8 -9.57 -17.30 5.14
N VAL A 9 -10.47 -18.29 5.11
CA VAL A 9 -10.97 -18.88 3.86
C VAL A 9 -11.66 -17.82 2.99
N ALA A 10 -12.48 -16.96 3.60
CA ALA A 10 -13.18 -15.90 2.88
C ALA A 10 -12.21 -14.82 2.34
N LEU A 11 -11.15 -14.48 3.09
CA LEU A 11 -10.10 -13.58 2.61
C LEU A 11 -9.35 -14.15 1.41
N GLY A 12 -9.10 -15.45 1.39
CA GLY A 12 -8.28 -16.10 0.35
C GLY A 12 -6.78 -15.75 0.44
N GLU A 13 -6.03 -16.03 -0.62
CA GLU A 13 -4.58 -15.88 -0.64
C GLU A 13 -4.10 -14.44 -0.43
N ALA A 14 -2.97 -14.30 0.27
CA ALA A 14 -2.34 -13.00 0.57
C ALA A 14 -1.57 -12.42 -0.62
N LEU A 15 -0.96 -13.28 -1.46
CA LEU A 15 -0.14 -12.88 -2.60
C LEU A 15 -1.02 -12.52 -3.80
N THR A 16 -1.57 -11.32 -3.78
CA THR A 16 -2.42 -10.80 -4.87
C THR A 16 -2.31 -9.28 -4.94
N ASN A 17 -2.47 -8.72 -6.13
CA ASN A 17 -2.67 -7.28 -6.34
C ASN A 17 -4.11 -6.87 -5.99
N GLU A 18 -5.04 -7.83 -5.99
CA GLU A 18 -6.46 -7.60 -5.76
C GLU A 18 -6.80 -7.54 -4.26
N VAL A 19 -6.05 -6.75 -3.50
CA VAL A 19 -6.26 -6.69 -2.04
C VAL A 19 -7.66 -6.20 -1.67
N VAL A 20 -8.20 -5.26 -2.43
CA VAL A 20 -9.57 -4.77 -2.24
C VAL A 20 -10.59 -5.87 -2.52
N ALA A 21 -10.35 -6.70 -3.54
CA ALA A 21 -11.20 -7.86 -3.82
C ALA A 21 -11.17 -8.90 -2.69
N ARG A 22 -10.04 -9.05 -1.98
CA ARG A 22 -9.96 -9.89 -0.76
C ARG A 22 -10.93 -9.39 0.31
N LEU A 23 -10.89 -8.09 0.62
CA LEU A 23 -11.82 -7.50 1.59
C LEU A 23 -13.26 -7.64 1.13
N ARG A 24 -13.54 -7.36 -0.14
CA ARG A 24 -14.88 -7.47 -0.73
C ARG A 24 -15.42 -8.90 -0.78
N ARG A 25 -14.56 -9.93 -0.79
CA ARG A 25 -15.00 -11.32 -0.59
C ARG A 25 -15.39 -11.61 0.86
N LEU A 26 -14.65 -11.07 1.81
CA LEU A 26 -14.89 -11.23 3.24
C LEU A 26 -16.11 -10.44 3.71
N ALA A 27 -16.20 -9.17 3.33
CA ALA A 27 -17.15 -8.24 3.91
C ALA A 27 -17.66 -7.23 2.87
N HIS A 28 -18.95 -6.88 3.01
CA HIS A 28 -19.49 -5.70 2.34
C HIS A 28 -19.39 -4.50 3.27
N ILE A 29 -18.69 -3.46 2.83
CA ILE A 29 -18.62 -2.15 3.50
C ILE A 29 -19.39 -1.15 2.64
N PRO A 30 -20.57 -0.67 3.07
CA PRO A 30 -21.32 0.35 2.32
C PRO A 30 -20.50 1.64 2.17
N GLU A 31 -20.66 2.32 1.04
CA GLU A 31 -20.00 3.60 0.76
C GLU A 31 -20.24 4.63 1.89
N GLN A 32 -21.45 4.68 2.43
CA GLN A 32 -21.79 5.53 3.57
C GLN A 32 -20.93 5.29 4.81
N GLN A 33 -20.51 4.04 5.06
CA GLN A 33 -19.61 3.68 6.15
C GLN A 33 -18.17 4.08 5.85
N LEU A 34 -17.71 3.94 4.61
CA LEU A 34 -16.40 4.46 4.19
C LEU A 34 -16.35 5.99 4.34
N ASP A 35 -17.39 6.69 3.93
CA ASP A 35 -17.51 8.14 4.09
C ASP A 35 -17.55 8.57 5.55
N ALA A 36 -18.27 7.82 6.39
CA ALA A 36 -18.33 8.09 7.82
C ALA A 36 -16.94 7.91 8.46
N LEU A 37 -16.23 6.86 8.09
CA LEU A 37 -14.88 6.59 8.58
C LEU A 37 -13.88 7.66 8.10
N SER A 38 -13.93 8.03 6.83
CA SER A 38 -13.11 9.10 6.23
C SER A 38 -13.27 10.44 6.98
N ARG A 39 -14.50 10.80 7.31
CA ARG A 39 -14.80 12.04 8.09
C ARG A 39 -14.39 11.95 9.56
N ALA A 40 -14.45 10.76 10.16
CA ALA A 40 -14.07 10.54 11.57
C ALA A 40 -12.55 10.50 11.76
N ALA A 41 -11.82 10.06 10.75
CA ALA A 41 -10.37 9.93 10.79
C ALA A 41 -9.67 11.30 10.80
N LEU A 42 -8.41 11.30 11.22
CA LEU A 42 -7.52 12.44 11.03
C LEU A 42 -7.53 12.83 9.55
N SER A 43 -7.68 14.14 9.28
CA SER A 43 -7.86 14.65 7.92
C SER A 43 -6.76 14.19 6.99
N GLU A 44 -7.14 13.49 5.94
CA GLU A 44 -6.25 12.91 4.93
C GLU A 44 -6.99 12.92 3.57
N ASN A 45 -6.25 13.02 2.48
CA ASN A 45 -6.80 12.90 1.13
C ASN A 45 -6.87 11.41 0.72
N TRP A 46 -8.06 10.85 0.76
CA TRP A 46 -8.31 9.45 0.42
C TRP A 46 -8.50 9.18 -1.08
N GLY A 47 -8.36 10.23 -1.91
CA GLY A 47 -8.62 10.16 -3.36
C GLY A 47 -10.12 10.09 -3.68
N ASN A 48 -10.43 9.91 -4.95
CA ASN A 48 -11.81 9.77 -5.40
C ASN A 48 -12.43 8.49 -4.83
N ASP A 49 -13.70 8.57 -4.41
CA ASP A 49 -14.48 7.43 -3.89
C ASP A 49 -13.79 6.68 -2.73
N ASN A 50 -12.96 7.38 -1.93
CA ASN A 50 -12.20 6.78 -0.82
C ASN A 50 -11.30 5.60 -1.22
N TYR A 51 -10.79 5.56 -2.45
CA TYR A 51 -9.99 4.46 -2.98
C TYR A 51 -8.79 4.09 -2.09
N VAL A 52 -8.04 5.09 -1.61
CA VAL A 52 -6.88 4.85 -0.74
C VAL A 52 -7.31 4.27 0.61
N LEU A 53 -8.45 4.75 1.16
CA LEU A 53 -9.01 4.23 2.40
C LEU A 53 -9.44 2.77 2.24
N GLU A 54 -10.15 2.44 1.16
CA GLU A 54 -10.57 1.06 0.91
C GLU A 54 -9.37 0.11 0.80
N LYS A 55 -8.33 0.52 0.06
CA LYS A 55 -7.08 -0.24 -0.05
C LYS A 55 -6.37 -0.40 1.30
N TYR A 56 -6.28 0.68 2.07
CA TYR A 56 -5.72 0.66 3.42
C TYR A 56 -6.47 -0.33 4.33
N LEU A 57 -7.80 -0.24 4.37
CA LEU A 57 -8.63 -1.14 5.17
C LEU A 57 -8.49 -2.59 4.72
N ALA A 58 -8.44 -2.85 3.41
CA ALA A 58 -8.31 -4.19 2.88
C ALA A 58 -7.07 -4.93 3.42
N VAL A 59 -5.97 -4.22 3.58
CA VAL A 59 -4.74 -4.80 4.14
C VAL A 59 -4.79 -4.89 5.67
N HIS A 60 -5.21 -3.83 6.34
CA HIS A 60 -5.20 -3.80 7.81
C HIS A 60 -6.25 -4.71 8.44
N VAL A 61 -7.42 -4.87 7.83
CA VAL A 61 -8.42 -5.86 8.28
C VAL A 61 -7.89 -7.29 8.10
N ALA A 62 -7.24 -7.58 6.97
CA ALA A 62 -6.60 -8.87 6.76
C ALA A 62 -5.53 -9.15 7.82
N TRP A 63 -4.63 -8.20 8.08
CA TRP A 63 -3.63 -8.34 9.15
C TRP A 63 -4.26 -8.50 10.53
N SER A 64 -5.36 -7.80 10.82
CA SER A 64 -6.07 -7.97 12.11
C SER A 64 -6.57 -9.40 12.29
N ILE A 65 -7.08 -10.04 11.24
CA ILE A 65 -7.55 -11.42 11.29
C ILE A 65 -6.37 -12.40 11.35
N GLU A 66 -5.36 -12.22 10.53
CA GLU A 66 -4.17 -13.06 10.47
C GLU A 66 -3.40 -13.08 11.80
N GLN A 67 -3.37 -11.93 12.51
CA GLN A 67 -2.64 -11.73 13.77
C GLN A 67 -3.51 -11.88 15.03
N ASP A 68 -4.74 -12.33 14.91
CA ASP A 68 -5.70 -12.45 16.03
C ASP A 68 -5.96 -11.13 16.78
N ARG A 69 -5.95 -10.00 16.04
CA ARG A 69 -6.20 -8.65 16.55
C ARG A 69 -7.67 -8.22 16.35
N TYR A 70 -8.59 -9.13 16.59
CA TYR A 70 -10.03 -8.89 16.50
C TYR A 70 -10.75 -9.47 17.72
N THR A 71 -11.99 -9.06 17.94
CA THR A 71 -12.84 -9.57 19.00
C THR A 71 -14.16 -10.02 18.40
N THR A 72 -14.77 -11.07 18.94
CA THR A 72 -16.08 -11.54 18.51
C THR A 72 -17.07 -11.53 19.64
N SER A 73 -18.34 -11.25 19.34
CA SER A 73 -19.48 -11.40 20.24
C SER A 73 -20.68 -11.86 19.45
N SER A 74 -21.26 -13.00 19.84
CA SER A 74 -22.41 -13.60 19.16
C SER A 74 -22.19 -13.75 17.65
N ASN A 75 -22.76 -12.86 16.83
CA ASN A 75 -22.66 -12.81 15.39
C ASN A 75 -21.82 -11.63 14.87
N GLN A 76 -21.14 -10.90 15.75
CA GLN A 76 -20.35 -9.71 15.40
C GLN A 76 -18.85 -9.97 15.45
N VAL A 77 -18.12 -9.28 14.58
CA VAL A 77 -16.66 -9.19 14.55
C VAL A 77 -16.28 -7.71 14.68
N PHE A 78 -15.42 -7.42 15.63
CA PHE A 78 -14.89 -6.09 15.92
C PHE A 78 -13.42 -6.05 15.53
N VAL A 79 -13.04 -5.11 14.69
CA VAL A 79 -11.65 -4.84 14.32
C VAL A 79 -11.35 -3.35 14.46
N THR A 80 -10.10 -2.99 14.60
CA THR A 80 -9.70 -1.60 14.39
C THR A 80 -9.73 -1.27 12.90
N ALA A 81 -9.99 -0.01 12.56
CA ALA A 81 -9.75 0.49 11.20
C ALA A 81 -8.23 0.69 10.97
N GLY A 82 -7.44 -0.38 11.14
CA GLY A 82 -5.99 -0.33 11.15
C GLY A 82 -5.47 0.57 12.28
N HIS A 83 -4.64 1.55 11.92
CA HIS A 83 -4.12 2.57 12.85
C HIS A 83 -4.84 3.92 12.71
N LEU A 84 -6.02 3.95 12.06
CA LEU A 84 -6.78 5.18 11.94
C LEU A 84 -7.26 5.64 13.32
N GLN A 85 -7.23 6.96 13.51
CA GLN A 85 -7.63 7.60 14.74
C GLN A 85 -8.30 8.93 14.44
N THR A 86 -9.13 9.37 15.36
CA THR A 86 -9.74 10.70 15.31
C THR A 86 -8.67 11.80 15.46
N ARG A 87 -9.06 13.04 15.22
CA ARG A 87 -8.20 14.22 15.51
C ARG A 87 -7.71 14.31 16.97
N TYR A 88 -8.34 13.57 17.87
CA TYR A 88 -7.96 13.52 19.30
C TYR A 88 -7.10 12.28 19.64
N GLY A 89 -6.72 11.48 18.65
CA GLY A 89 -5.92 10.28 18.86
C GLY A 89 -6.71 9.05 19.34
N THR A 90 -8.05 9.11 19.33
CA THR A 90 -8.89 7.97 19.69
C THR A 90 -8.93 6.98 18.53
N PRO A 91 -8.65 5.67 18.75
CA PRO A 91 -8.73 4.66 17.71
C PRO A 91 -10.11 4.58 17.06
N LEU A 92 -10.13 4.25 15.79
CA LEU A 92 -11.36 3.99 15.02
C LEU A 92 -11.53 2.49 14.81
N TYR A 93 -12.78 2.05 14.83
CA TYR A 93 -13.17 0.65 14.77
C TYR A 93 -14.16 0.41 13.64
N ILE A 94 -14.24 -0.83 13.22
CA ILE A 94 -15.24 -1.36 12.30
C ILE A 94 -15.94 -2.52 12.97
N VAL A 95 -17.27 -2.53 12.91
CA VAL A 95 -18.11 -3.61 13.41
C VAL A 95 -18.76 -4.31 12.23
N PHE A 96 -18.48 -5.58 12.07
CA PHE A 96 -19.12 -6.43 11.10
C PHE A 96 -20.13 -7.35 11.79
N GLU A 97 -21.21 -7.66 11.09
CA GLU A 97 -22.14 -8.72 11.45
C GLU A 97 -22.10 -9.84 10.43
N ARG A 98 -22.37 -11.06 10.86
CA ARG A 98 -22.54 -12.20 9.98
C ARG A 98 -23.72 -11.93 9.03
N ASN A 99 -23.49 -12.09 7.75
CA ASN A 99 -24.53 -11.98 6.75
C ASN A 99 -25.22 -13.34 6.59
N GLU A 100 -26.52 -13.41 6.90
CA GLU A 100 -27.30 -14.64 6.81
C GLU A 100 -27.81 -14.90 5.38
N ASN A 101 -27.65 -13.94 4.47
CA ASN A 101 -28.11 -14.07 3.10
C ASN A 101 -27.18 -14.98 2.29
N VAL A 102 -27.68 -16.10 1.81
CA VAL A 102 -26.95 -17.05 0.96
C VAL A 102 -26.49 -16.37 -0.34
N GLY A 103 -25.22 -16.57 -0.69
CA GLY A 103 -24.61 -16.02 -1.90
C GLY A 103 -24.09 -14.59 -1.79
N ARG A 104 -24.12 -14.01 -0.58
CA ARG A 104 -23.49 -12.73 -0.27
C ARG A 104 -22.21 -12.91 0.52
N GLN A 105 -21.47 -11.79 0.72
CA GLN A 105 -20.27 -11.78 1.55
C GLN A 105 -20.60 -12.30 2.97
N PRO A 106 -19.69 -13.06 3.60
CA PRO A 106 -19.91 -13.59 4.96
C PRO A 106 -20.20 -12.52 6.02
N LEU A 107 -19.64 -11.33 5.84
CA LEU A 107 -19.77 -10.23 6.78
C LEU A 107 -20.38 -8.98 6.11
N TYR A 108 -21.06 -8.18 6.92
CA TYR A 108 -21.62 -6.89 6.54
C TYR A 108 -21.21 -5.83 7.57
N CYS A 109 -20.68 -4.69 7.14
CA CYS A 109 -20.32 -3.59 8.04
C CYS A 109 -21.56 -2.85 8.52
N VAL A 110 -21.80 -2.92 9.81
CA VAL A 110 -22.96 -2.28 10.46
C VAL A 110 -22.62 -0.96 11.12
N HIS A 111 -21.36 -0.78 11.54
CA HIS A 111 -20.94 0.43 12.23
C HIS A 111 -19.45 0.71 12.04
N VAL A 112 -19.10 2.00 11.99
CA VAL A 112 -17.73 2.50 12.05
C VAL A 112 -17.66 3.71 12.99
N GLY A 113 -16.59 3.82 13.74
CA GLY A 113 -16.41 4.96 14.66
C GLY A 113 -15.47 4.66 15.83
N SER A 114 -15.37 5.61 16.74
CA SER A 114 -14.56 5.46 17.95
C SER A 114 -15.36 4.91 19.15
N ASP A 115 -16.68 4.95 19.07
CA ASP A 115 -17.59 4.48 20.12
C ASP A 115 -18.21 3.14 19.70
N ILE A 116 -17.69 2.05 20.26
CA ILE A 116 -18.19 0.71 20.03
C ILE A 116 -18.39 -0.02 21.36
N SER A 117 -19.41 -0.88 21.41
CA SER A 117 -19.70 -1.73 22.55
C SER A 117 -19.22 -3.17 22.29
N ALA A 118 -17.92 -3.38 22.42
CA ALA A 118 -17.30 -4.70 22.30
C ALA A 118 -17.02 -5.30 23.69
N PRO A 119 -17.05 -6.65 23.85
CA PRO A 119 -16.66 -7.31 25.11
C PRO A 119 -15.24 -6.97 25.54
N GLN A 120 -14.35 -6.81 24.57
CA GLN A 120 -12.98 -6.33 24.70
C GLN A 120 -12.64 -5.54 23.45
N LEU A 121 -12.02 -4.36 23.61
CA LEU A 121 -11.58 -3.57 22.47
C LEU A 121 -10.43 -4.26 21.74
N PRO A 122 -10.54 -4.49 20.42
CA PRO A 122 -9.44 -5.02 19.64
C PRO A 122 -8.28 -4.02 19.57
N THR A 123 -7.07 -4.53 19.39
CA THR A 123 -5.87 -3.72 19.18
C THR A 123 -5.52 -3.63 17.71
N PRO A 124 -4.86 -2.55 17.24
CA PRO A 124 -4.41 -2.47 15.86
C PRO A 124 -3.46 -3.61 15.48
N PRO A 125 -3.48 -4.07 14.22
CA PRO A 125 -2.52 -5.06 13.76
C PRO A 125 -1.11 -4.47 13.74
N GLU A 126 -0.11 -5.33 13.86
CA GLU A 126 1.27 -4.92 13.66
C GLU A 126 1.55 -4.77 12.16
N ILE A 127 2.18 -3.66 11.78
CA ILE A 127 2.66 -3.48 10.41
C ILE A 127 3.91 -4.36 10.26
N PRO A 128 3.94 -5.31 9.31
CA PRO A 128 5.10 -6.16 9.11
C PRO A 128 6.35 -5.33 8.79
N SER A 129 7.50 -5.76 9.31
CA SER A 129 8.76 -5.12 8.99
C SER A 129 9.14 -5.35 7.53
N ALA A 130 9.69 -4.31 6.88
CA ALA A 130 10.30 -4.47 5.58
C ALA A 130 11.63 -5.26 5.71
N PRO A 131 12.02 -6.06 4.69
CA PRO A 131 13.22 -6.86 4.76
C PRO A 131 14.49 -6.00 4.85
N GLU A 132 15.52 -6.47 5.52
CA GLU A 132 16.81 -5.78 5.58
C GLU A 132 17.50 -5.76 4.22
N ILE A 133 18.09 -4.62 3.88
CA ILE A 133 18.89 -4.47 2.66
C ILE A 133 20.36 -4.66 3.03
N ALA A 134 20.98 -5.72 2.53
CA ALA A 134 22.40 -5.95 2.70
C ALA A 134 23.23 -4.88 1.93
N ARG A 135 24.41 -4.56 2.45
CA ARG A 135 25.31 -3.63 1.76
C ARG A 135 25.93 -4.26 0.53
N GLY A 136 26.02 -3.48 -0.55
CA GLY A 136 26.69 -3.92 -1.79
C GLY A 136 25.88 -4.92 -2.61
N VAL A 137 24.61 -5.12 -2.31
CA VAL A 137 23.72 -5.98 -3.09
C VAL A 137 23.55 -5.42 -4.49
N GLU A 138 23.59 -6.30 -5.49
CA GLU A 138 23.42 -5.95 -6.89
C GLU A 138 22.01 -5.41 -7.17
N VAL A 139 21.94 -4.38 -8.04
CA VAL A 139 20.66 -3.84 -8.54
C VAL A 139 20.37 -4.47 -9.89
N VAL A 140 19.37 -5.35 -9.93
CA VAL A 140 18.89 -6.00 -11.14
C VAL A 140 17.66 -5.27 -11.66
N MET A 141 17.71 -4.77 -12.89
CA MET A 141 16.63 -3.99 -13.49
C MET A 141 16.02 -4.69 -14.70
N LEU A 142 14.70 -4.65 -14.82
CA LEU A 142 13.99 -5.00 -16.03
C LEU A 142 14.04 -3.82 -17.02
N HIS A 143 15.17 -3.72 -17.73
CA HIS A 143 15.52 -2.57 -18.56
C HIS A 143 14.45 -2.19 -19.57
N ASP A 144 13.96 -3.16 -20.36
CA ASP A 144 13.00 -2.87 -21.43
C ASP A 144 11.70 -2.31 -20.86
N HIS A 145 11.20 -2.86 -19.77
CA HIS A 145 9.99 -2.36 -19.11
C HIS A 145 10.17 -0.96 -18.52
N ILE A 146 11.33 -0.68 -17.92
CA ILE A 146 11.60 0.63 -17.32
C ILE A 146 11.74 1.72 -18.37
N LEU A 147 12.47 1.45 -19.44
CA LEU A 147 12.95 2.49 -20.37
C LEU A 147 12.22 2.52 -21.71
N ARG A 148 11.59 1.41 -22.13
CA ARG A 148 10.80 1.37 -23.37
C ARG A 148 9.31 1.55 -23.11
N ASP A 149 8.74 0.73 -22.21
CA ASP A 149 7.30 0.73 -21.96
C ASP A 149 6.87 1.96 -21.15
N ASN A 150 7.77 2.51 -20.33
CA ASN A 150 7.52 3.68 -19.48
C ASN A 150 8.30 4.93 -19.91
N THR A 151 8.61 5.09 -21.20
CA THR A 151 9.37 6.23 -21.76
C THR A 151 8.75 7.58 -21.40
N ASN A 152 7.42 7.64 -21.29
CA ASN A 152 6.68 8.83 -20.88
C ASN A 152 6.98 9.30 -19.45
N ARG A 153 7.45 8.39 -18.57
CA ARG A 153 7.85 8.73 -17.19
C ARG A 153 9.30 9.22 -17.10
N VAL A 154 10.12 8.90 -18.10
CA VAL A 154 11.57 9.18 -18.15
C VAL A 154 12.01 9.97 -19.37
N PRO A 155 11.31 11.03 -19.82
CA PRO A 155 11.60 11.73 -21.07
C PRO A 155 13.02 12.31 -21.10
N PHE A 156 13.57 12.68 -19.94
CA PHE A 156 14.92 13.22 -19.79
C PHE A 156 16.03 12.17 -20.00
N LEU A 157 15.70 10.88 -19.93
CA LEU A 157 16.64 9.79 -20.22
C LEU A 157 16.58 9.32 -21.70
N GLY A 158 15.52 9.64 -22.41
CA GLY A 158 15.24 9.08 -23.74
C GLY A 158 16.30 9.34 -24.80
N GLN A 159 17.14 10.35 -24.62
CA GLN A 159 18.23 10.68 -25.56
C GLN A 159 19.58 10.02 -25.19
N THR A 160 19.67 9.33 -24.06
CA THR A 160 20.92 8.69 -23.64
C THR A 160 20.97 7.22 -24.08
N PRO A 161 22.16 6.67 -24.36
CA PRO A 161 22.29 5.26 -24.68
C PRO A 161 21.76 4.35 -23.56
N PRO A 162 21.17 3.16 -23.86
CA PRO A 162 20.56 2.28 -22.88
C PRO A 162 21.47 1.94 -21.69
N VAL A 163 22.74 1.67 -21.93
CA VAL A 163 23.70 1.37 -20.84
C VAL A 163 23.87 2.58 -19.92
N SER A 164 23.93 3.80 -20.47
CA SER A 164 24.03 5.02 -19.66
C SER A 164 22.78 5.26 -18.82
N GLN A 165 21.61 4.94 -19.38
CA GLN A 165 20.33 5.00 -18.65
C GLN A 165 20.32 4.02 -17.46
N MET A 166 20.76 2.77 -17.68
CA MET A 166 20.88 1.77 -16.60
C MET A 166 21.84 2.23 -15.51
N CYS A 167 23.02 2.73 -15.89
CA CYS A 167 24.01 3.24 -14.94
C CYS A 167 23.44 4.42 -14.13
N ALA A 168 22.70 5.32 -14.79
CA ALA A 168 22.09 6.47 -14.12
C ALA A 168 21.03 6.04 -13.08
N VAL A 169 20.11 5.14 -13.45
CA VAL A 169 19.08 4.63 -12.54
C VAL A 169 19.72 3.82 -11.39
N SER A 170 20.62 2.90 -11.69
CA SER A 170 21.33 2.12 -10.67
C SER A 170 22.12 2.99 -9.71
N GLY A 171 22.85 3.97 -10.25
CA GLY A 171 23.60 4.95 -9.45
C GLY A 171 22.71 5.80 -8.56
N ALA A 172 21.53 6.23 -9.04
CA ALA A 172 20.57 6.98 -8.25
C ALA A 172 19.96 6.13 -7.12
N ILE A 173 19.69 4.85 -7.38
CA ILE A 173 19.23 3.89 -6.36
C ILE A 173 20.28 3.76 -5.26
N GLN A 174 21.51 3.44 -5.61
CA GLN A 174 22.60 3.28 -4.64
C GLN A 174 22.86 4.58 -3.86
N TRP A 175 22.80 5.72 -4.54
CA TRP A 175 22.96 7.04 -3.90
C TRP A 175 21.90 7.28 -2.81
N SER A 176 20.65 6.93 -3.09
CA SER A 176 19.54 7.09 -2.15
C SER A 176 19.60 6.08 -1.00
N LEU A 177 19.93 4.82 -1.28
CA LEU A 177 20.07 3.77 -0.28
C LEU A 177 21.20 4.09 0.72
N ASN A 178 22.33 4.59 0.23
CA ASN A 178 23.46 4.99 1.09
C ASN A 178 23.12 6.16 2.03
N ARG A 179 22.00 6.85 1.80
CA ARG A 179 21.48 7.97 2.62
C ARG A 179 20.27 7.62 3.46
N GLY A 180 19.84 6.35 3.40
CA GLY A 180 18.67 5.89 4.14
C GLY A 180 17.35 6.55 3.67
N LEU A 181 17.24 6.92 2.39
CA LEU A 181 16.06 7.59 1.84
C LEU A 181 14.96 6.64 1.42
N GLN A 182 15.17 5.33 1.49
CA GLN A 182 14.16 4.33 1.17
C GLN A 182 13.00 4.38 2.17
N LEU A 183 11.80 4.15 1.64
CA LEU A 183 10.55 4.13 2.39
C LEU A 183 9.94 2.72 2.32
N PRO A 184 9.48 2.14 3.44
CA PRO A 184 8.73 0.90 3.36
C PRO A 184 7.40 1.14 2.62
N TYR A 185 6.99 0.15 1.84
CA TYR A 185 5.67 0.11 1.22
C TYR A 185 5.17 -1.32 1.11
N TRP A 186 3.87 -1.48 1.10
CA TRP A 186 3.25 -2.78 0.92
C TRP A 186 2.83 -2.98 -0.53
N TYR A 187 3.26 -4.08 -1.13
CA TYR A 187 2.89 -4.42 -2.49
C TYR A 187 2.87 -5.94 -2.69
N TYR A 188 1.84 -6.45 -3.32
CA TYR A 188 1.67 -7.86 -3.66
C TYR A 188 1.87 -8.81 -2.45
N GLY A 189 1.20 -8.49 -1.33
CA GLY A 189 1.27 -9.30 -0.10
C GLY A 189 2.58 -9.20 0.69
N ARG A 190 3.48 -8.28 0.33
CA ARG A 190 4.81 -8.16 0.95
C ARG A 190 5.19 -6.73 1.26
N MET A 191 5.99 -6.57 2.30
CA MET A 191 6.71 -5.33 2.56
C MET A 191 7.95 -5.26 1.68
N ASN A 192 8.16 -4.13 1.06
CA ASN A 192 9.26 -3.80 0.16
C ASN A 192 9.71 -2.35 0.40
N TYR A 193 10.49 -1.78 -0.53
CA TYR A 193 10.94 -0.39 -0.43
C TYR A 193 10.63 0.41 -1.69
N LEU A 194 10.30 1.68 -1.48
CA LEU A 194 10.32 2.73 -2.48
C LEU A 194 11.61 3.52 -2.31
N VAL A 195 12.37 3.66 -3.37
CA VAL A 195 13.61 4.42 -3.36
C VAL A 195 13.46 5.66 -4.23
N PRO A 196 13.54 6.87 -3.65
CA PRO A 196 13.45 8.11 -4.41
C PRO A 196 14.70 8.29 -5.29
N LEU A 197 14.50 8.66 -6.55
CA LEU A 197 15.55 8.88 -7.54
C LEU A 197 15.66 10.37 -7.86
N TYR A 198 16.80 10.96 -7.52
CA TYR A 198 17.19 12.34 -7.83
C TYR A 198 18.21 12.31 -8.95
N MET A 199 17.76 12.44 -10.20
CA MET A 199 18.57 12.23 -11.39
C MET A 199 18.91 13.55 -12.09
N GLN A 200 18.00 14.52 -12.08
CA GLN A 200 18.19 15.82 -12.70
C GLN A 200 18.78 16.83 -11.71
N SER A 201 18.32 16.84 -10.46
CA SER A 201 18.84 17.69 -9.39
C SER A 201 19.00 16.89 -8.10
N ARG A 202 20.08 17.15 -7.37
CA ARG A 202 20.39 16.57 -6.05
C ARG A 202 20.65 17.62 -4.99
N GLU A 203 20.31 18.86 -5.28
CA GLU A 203 20.61 19.99 -4.39
C GLU A 203 19.81 19.93 -3.10
N ASN A 204 18.58 19.41 -3.18
CA ASN A 204 17.71 19.31 -2.02
C ASN A 204 16.93 17.98 -2.01
N ILE A 205 17.28 17.09 -1.09
CA ILE A 205 16.64 15.77 -0.90
C ILE A 205 15.26 15.85 -0.25
N THR A 206 14.81 17.01 0.18
CA THR A 206 13.45 17.24 0.72
C THR A 206 12.45 17.63 -0.36
N GLN A 207 12.93 18.00 -1.55
CA GLN A 207 12.06 18.21 -2.72
C GLN A 207 11.56 16.89 -3.30
N ALA A 208 10.56 16.98 -4.15
CA ALA A 208 10.08 15.80 -4.86
C ALA A 208 11.22 15.20 -5.72
N PRO A 209 11.44 13.87 -5.63
CA PRO A 209 12.35 13.19 -6.54
C PRO A 209 11.80 13.20 -7.97
N ASP A 210 12.67 13.00 -8.96
CA ASP A 210 12.25 12.86 -10.36
C ASP A 210 11.37 11.63 -10.55
N LEU A 211 11.75 10.52 -9.90
CA LEU A 211 11.09 9.22 -10.00
C LEU A 211 11.19 8.47 -8.66
N ILE A 212 10.41 7.42 -8.55
CA ILE A 212 10.45 6.43 -7.47
C ILE A 212 10.74 5.06 -8.08
N ALA A 213 11.72 4.34 -7.54
CA ALA A 213 11.96 2.94 -7.86
C ALA A 213 11.35 2.03 -6.78
N PRO A 214 10.28 1.27 -7.08
CA PRO A 214 9.86 0.16 -6.24
C PRO A 214 10.91 -0.95 -6.29
N ILE A 215 11.43 -1.33 -5.13
CA ILE A 215 12.48 -2.33 -5.01
C ILE A 215 11.95 -3.54 -4.25
N GLN A 216 12.03 -4.70 -4.88
CA GLN A 216 11.85 -5.98 -4.22
C GLN A 216 13.21 -6.46 -3.70
N VAL A 217 13.30 -6.70 -2.39
CA VAL A 217 14.53 -7.21 -1.76
C VAL A 217 14.51 -8.73 -1.85
N ASN A 218 15.52 -9.29 -2.50
CA ASN A 218 15.85 -10.72 -2.50
C ASN A 218 17.18 -10.90 -1.74
N GLN A 219 17.55 -12.15 -1.45
CA GLN A 219 18.76 -12.46 -0.69
C GLN A 219 20.02 -11.85 -1.31
N ASP A 220 20.16 -11.93 -2.64
CA ASP A 220 21.39 -11.57 -3.36
C ASP A 220 21.20 -10.36 -4.30
N ALA A 221 20.00 -9.83 -4.43
CA ALA A 221 19.71 -8.77 -5.40
C ALA A 221 18.55 -7.85 -4.97
N LEU A 222 18.62 -6.60 -5.42
CA LEU A 222 17.52 -5.63 -5.39
C LEU A 222 16.88 -5.62 -6.78
N ILE A 223 15.65 -6.11 -6.89
CA ILE A 223 14.96 -6.20 -8.17
C ILE A 223 14.12 -4.96 -8.38
N VAL A 224 14.40 -4.24 -9.48
CA VAL A 224 13.65 -3.06 -9.93
C VAL A 224 12.91 -3.41 -11.20
N ARG A 225 11.58 -3.45 -11.12
CA ARG A 225 10.73 -3.83 -12.27
C ARG A 225 10.22 -2.64 -13.06
N THR A 226 10.05 -1.50 -12.39
CA THR A 226 9.48 -0.28 -12.97
C THR A 226 10.00 0.96 -12.25
N VAL A 227 9.69 2.13 -12.80
CA VAL A 227 9.83 3.43 -12.13
C VAL A 227 8.48 4.14 -12.15
N LEU A 228 8.20 4.88 -11.10
CA LEU A 228 6.92 5.53 -10.84
C LEU A 228 7.11 7.04 -10.69
N LEU A 229 6.08 7.81 -11.00
CA LEU A 229 6.01 9.22 -10.61
C LEU A 229 5.76 9.34 -9.09
N PRO A 230 6.15 10.45 -8.44
CA PRO A 230 6.11 10.59 -6.99
C PRO A 230 4.75 10.34 -6.32
N HIS A 231 3.64 10.64 -6.98
CA HIS A 231 2.28 10.43 -6.47
C HIS A 231 1.77 8.98 -6.58
N MET A 232 2.24 8.22 -7.58
CA MET A 232 1.69 6.89 -7.91
C MET A 232 1.77 5.87 -6.77
N PRO A 233 2.85 5.78 -5.98
CA PRO A 233 2.95 4.77 -4.94
C PRO A 233 2.26 5.14 -3.62
N TYR A 234 1.58 6.30 -3.53
CA TYR A 234 1.02 6.81 -2.28
C TYR A 234 0.14 5.78 -1.55
N ALA A 235 -0.83 5.18 -2.23
CA ALA A 235 -1.76 4.23 -1.62
C ALA A 235 -1.04 3.01 -1.01
N ASN A 236 0.03 2.53 -1.65
CA ASN A 236 0.83 1.41 -1.18
C ASN A 236 1.78 1.81 -0.02
N ALA A 237 2.34 3.01 -0.08
CA ALA A 237 3.15 3.58 1.00
C ALA A 237 2.29 3.87 2.25
N ARG A 238 1.06 4.37 2.06
CA ARG A 238 0.13 4.67 3.15
C ARG A 238 -0.21 3.46 4.01
N VAL A 239 -0.29 2.28 3.41
CA VAL A 239 -0.50 1.02 4.14
C VAL A 239 0.64 0.71 5.10
N ALA A 240 1.87 1.08 4.77
CA ALA A 240 3.07 0.75 5.53
C ALA A 240 3.36 1.72 6.70
N VAL A 241 2.51 2.70 6.95
CA VAL A 241 2.68 3.68 8.02
C VAL A 241 1.43 3.79 8.90
N ARG A 242 1.63 4.13 10.17
CA ARG A 242 0.50 4.30 11.10
C ARG A 242 -0.31 5.55 10.80
N ARG A 243 0.38 6.66 10.47
CA ARG A 243 -0.24 7.95 10.14
C ARG A 243 0.36 8.47 8.84
N HIS A 244 -0.46 9.16 8.05
CA HIS A 244 -0.04 9.70 6.75
C HIS A 244 1.10 10.73 6.88
N ASP A 245 1.16 11.51 7.97
CA ASP A 245 2.20 12.50 8.23
C ASP A 245 3.59 11.89 8.52
N GLN A 246 3.70 10.57 8.60
CA GLN A 246 4.98 9.85 8.62
C GLN A 246 5.57 9.66 7.21
N LEU A 247 4.77 9.90 6.16
CA LEU A 247 5.26 9.91 4.79
C LEU A 247 6.00 11.23 4.49
N PRO A 248 6.98 11.24 3.59
CA PRO A 248 7.69 12.45 3.22
C PRO A 248 6.75 13.51 2.64
N HIS A 249 6.99 14.77 2.97
CA HIS A 249 6.19 15.91 2.47
C HIS A 249 6.07 15.91 0.94
N TRP A 250 7.14 15.64 0.22
CA TRP A 250 7.11 15.58 -1.24
C TRP A 250 6.11 14.55 -1.80
N MET A 251 5.89 13.42 -1.08
CA MET A 251 4.89 12.42 -1.49
C MET A 251 3.47 12.90 -1.19
N LEU A 252 3.27 13.53 -0.03
CA LEU A 252 1.97 14.12 0.33
C LEU A 252 1.57 15.24 -0.64
N ASP A 253 2.52 16.12 -0.98
CA ASP A 253 2.30 17.23 -1.91
C ASP A 253 1.99 16.71 -3.32
N ALA A 254 2.78 15.74 -3.81
CA ALA A 254 2.56 15.12 -5.11
C ALA A 254 1.19 14.43 -5.19
N TRP A 255 0.80 13.73 -4.13
CA TRP A 255 -0.52 13.09 -4.03
C TRP A 255 -1.65 14.13 -4.01
N ASN A 256 -1.58 15.13 -3.13
CA ASN A 256 -2.61 16.14 -2.99
C ASN A 256 -2.82 16.97 -4.25
N THR A 257 -1.75 17.22 -5.02
CA THR A 257 -1.83 17.95 -6.29
C THR A 257 -2.50 17.12 -7.38
N THR A 258 -2.35 15.80 -7.36
CA THR A 258 -2.75 14.91 -8.46
C THR A 258 -4.08 14.21 -8.18
N ALA A 259 -4.42 13.94 -6.91
CA ALA A 259 -5.56 13.12 -6.50
C ALA A 259 -6.92 13.64 -6.98
N SER A 260 -7.03 14.95 -7.25
CA SER A 260 -8.28 15.56 -7.78
C SER A 260 -8.59 15.13 -9.22
N GLY A 261 -7.64 14.53 -9.94
CA GLY A 261 -7.78 14.13 -11.34
C GLY A 261 -7.65 12.61 -11.60
N VAL A 262 -7.30 11.82 -10.57
CA VAL A 262 -7.01 10.39 -10.74
C VAL A 262 -8.20 9.55 -10.34
N THR A 263 -8.80 8.82 -11.28
CA THR A 263 -9.78 7.78 -11.01
C THR A 263 -9.08 6.45 -10.66
N ALA A 264 -9.74 5.57 -9.91
CA ALA A 264 -9.22 4.29 -9.44
C ALA A 264 -8.59 3.39 -10.55
N GLY A 265 -9.03 3.55 -11.80
CA GLY A 265 -8.50 2.82 -12.97
C GLY A 265 -7.23 3.43 -13.60
N GLN A 266 -6.79 4.60 -13.17
CA GLN A 266 -5.59 5.27 -13.70
C GLN A 266 -4.35 5.12 -12.80
N ILE A 267 -4.53 4.62 -11.59
CA ILE A 267 -3.44 4.13 -10.76
C ILE A 267 -3.21 2.68 -11.21
N GLU A 268 -2.61 2.50 -12.38
CA GLU A 268 -2.15 1.18 -12.79
C GLU A 268 -1.20 0.67 -11.70
N ASP A 269 -1.66 -0.36 -10.98
CA ASP A 269 -0.73 -1.26 -10.31
C ASP A 269 0.24 -1.71 -11.41
N PRO A 270 1.56 -1.53 -11.26
CA PRO A 270 2.50 -1.92 -12.30
C PRO A 270 2.28 -3.41 -12.56
N GLU A 271 1.62 -3.72 -13.69
CA GLU A 271 1.38 -5.10 -14.09
C GLU A 271 2.72 -5.82 -14.13
N LEU A 272 2.84 -6.83 -13.31
CA LEU A 272 3.93 -7.79 -13.46
C LEU A 272 3.72 -8.46 -14.80
N PRO A 273 4.74 -8.48 -15.69
CA PRO A 273 4.68 -9.34 -16.85
C PRO A 273 4.43 -10.76 -16.34
N THR A 274 3.25 -11.30 -16.68
CA THR A 274 2.89 -12.68 -16.41
C THR A 274 3.91 -13.55 -17.12
N SER A 275 4.72 -14.25 -16.31
CA SER A 275 5.51 -15.44 -16.61
C SER A 275 6.43 -15.43 -17.85
N SER A 276 7.72 -15.48 -17.63
CA SER A 276 8.60 -16.50 -18.22
C SER A 276 9.98 -16.48 -17.56
N LEU A 277 10.04 -16.79 -16.28
CA LEU A 277 11.25 -17.36 -15.69
C LEU A 277 11.01 -18.86 -15.55
N THR A 278 10.81 -19.57 -16.66
CA THR A 278 11.10 -20.99 -16.75
C THR A 278 12.62 -21.17 -16.60
N ARG A 279 12.98 -21.98 -15.63
CA ARG A 279 14.31 -22.44 -15.30
C ARG A 279 15.11 -22.81 -16.56
N GLY A 280 16.25 -22.24 -16.74
CA GLY A 280 17.39 -22.73 -17.49
C GLY A 280 18.51 -22.97 -16.50
#